data_83d2f15ffc6e09f38fffe5c38b78921e
#
_entry.id   83d2f15ffc6e09f38fffe5c38b78921e
#
_cell.length_a   1.000
_cell.length_b   1.000
_cell.length_c   1.000
_cell.angle_alpha   90.00
_cell.angle_beta   90.00
_cell.angle_gamma   90.00
#
_symmetry.space_group_name_H-M   'P 1'
#
loop_
_entity.id
_entity.type
_entity.pdbx_description
1 polymer ?
#
loop_
_entity_poly.entity_id
_entity_poly.type
_entity_poly.pdbx_seq_one_letter_code
_entity_poly.pdbx_strand_id
1 'polypeptide(L)'
;MSERPRIGRGPGAWLDWALIACLAVVAAQLLPLPAWLWARLSPHAIDVESAVRLEALSTASHPLSLDPYATAWALALGGAYVALFWCARAIFAGGGVRLITRGISWLGLGLTVLVAIQRATAPTLLFWTWRPLDSGASPYGPFVNRNSLACWLAMAVPLVIGYAVARHESRPPGTAPAAGIDSTQLWLGGAAVLMTGGLLGTLSRGGILGGALGLLVFALLARTRLSRTRGLHWIVAGLIAMAAVATRYANLGALALRMQETTEFGEWGRRVIWHDTWAMATDFRLTGVGAGAFQQGMLVYQQASRQFFFNHAHDEYLQLLAEGGVLLAVPAALALGAGIAMMIRQLRSDRSAIFWIRAGAIAGIAAAAVQSVWDTALRTPANGVLFAVMAAIALHEPRKGR
;
A
#
# COMPACT_ATOMS: atom_id res chain seq x y z
N MET A 1 -32.18 2.43 1.55
CA MET A 1 -31.92 1.01 1.22
C MET A 1 -30.55 0.94 0.53
N SER A 2 -29.56 0.36 1.15
CA SER A 2 -28.24 0.12 0.56
C SER A 2 -28.38 -0.98 -0.48
N GLU A 3 -28.19 -0.67 -1.75
CA GLU A 3 -28.11 -1.69 -2.79
C GLU A 3 -26.88 -2.56 -2.54
N ARG A 4 -27.06 -3.87 -2.73
CA ARG A 4 -25.95 -4.84 -2.65
C ARG A 4 -24.86 -4.49 -3.69
N PRO A 5 -23.58 -4.69 -3.39
CA PRO A 5 -22.51 -4.47 -4.36
C PRO A 5 -22.76 -5.33 -5.60
N ARG A 6 -22.64 -4.72 -6.79
CA ARG A 6 -22.79 -5.42 -8.07
C ARG A 6 -21.47 -6.09 -8.45
N ILE A 7 -21.15 -7.21 -7.81
CA ILE A 7 -19.91 -7.95 -8.03
C ILE A 7 -20.01 -8.73 -9.34
N GLY A 8 -18.97 -8.71 -10.16
CA GLY A 8 -18.86 -9.46 -11.40
C GLY A 8 -19.83 -9.02 -12.53
N ARG A 9 -20.40 -7.82 -12.41
CA ARG A 9 -21.32 -7.27 -13.40
C ARG A 9 -20.95 -5.83 -13.81
N GLY A 10 -21.21 -5.48 -15.07
CA GLY A 10 -20.94 -4.15 -15.58
C GLY A 10 -19.45 -3.90 -15.88
N PRO A 11 -19.04 -2.62 -15.98
CA PRO A 11 -17.72 -2.24 -16.48
C PRO A 11 -16.53 -2.65 -15.59
N GLY A 12 -16.79 -3.00 -14.32
CA GLY A 12 -15.79 -3.47 -13.35
C GLY A 12 -15.69 -4.98 -13.22
N ALA A 13 -16.45 -5.74 -14.01
CA ALA A 13 -16.55 -7.20 -13.89
C ALA A 13 -15.19 -7.90 -13.99
N TRP A 14 -14.33 -7.48 -14.90
CA TRP A 14 -12.98 -8.07 -15.07
C TRP A 14 -12.11 -7.91 -13.82
N LEU A 15 -12.15 -6.74 -13.18
CA LEU A 15 -11.45 -6.52 -11.93
C LEU A 15 -12.00 -7.43 -10.81
N ASP A 16 -13.31 -7.50 -10.69
CA ASP A 16 -13.96 -8.33 -9.67
C ASP A 16 -13.60 -9.82 -9.85
N TRP A 17 -13.65 -10.33 -11.08
CA TRP A 17 -13.28 -11.71 -11.38
C TRP A 17 -11.78 -11.98 -11.17
N ALA A 18 -10.92 -11.03 -11.51
CA ALA A 18 -9.49 -11.18 -11.27
C ALA A 18 -9.16 -11.21 -9.75
N LEU A 19 -9.83 -10.39 -8.94
CA LEU A 19 -9.71 -10.43 -7.47
C LEU A 19 -10.22 -11.75 -6.89
N ILE A 20 -11.36 -12.26 -7.39
CA ILE A 20 -11.88 -13.58 -6.99
C ILE A 20 -10.88 -14.68 -7.37
N ALA A 21 -10.29 -14.60 -8.58
CA ALA A 21 -9.29 -15.57 -9.02
C ALA A 21 -8.04 -15.55 -8.12
N CYS A 22 -7.56 -14.37 -7.69
CA CYS A 22 -6.46 -14.28 -6.71
C CYS A 22 -6.81 -15.03 -5.41
N LEU A 23 -8.01 -14.77 -4.85
CA LEU A 23 -8.44 -15.45 -3.62
C LEU A 23 -8.62 -16.96 -3.83
N ALA A 24 -9.13 -17.37 -4.99
CA ALA A 24 -9.30 -18.79 -5.32
C ALA A 24 -7.96 -19.53 -5.44
N VAL A 25 -6.93 -18.87 -6.02
CA VAL A 25 -5.57 -19.45 -6.09
C VAL A 25 -4.99 -19.62 -4.69
N VAL A 26 -5.09 -18.60 -3.82
CA VAL A 26 -4.61 -18.70 -2.44
C VAL A 26 -5.38 -19.77 -1.66
N ALA A 27 -6.70 -19.89 -1.86
CA ALA A 27 -7.50 -20.95 -1.25
C ALA A 27 -7.07 -22.35 -1.77
N ALA A 28 -6.76 -22.47 -3.06
CA ALA A 28 -6.27 -23.72 -3.65
C ALA A 28 -4.93 -24.18 -3.07
N GLN A 29 -4.07 -23.25 -2.61
CA GLN A 29 -2.81 -23.60 -1.95
C GLN A 29 -3.01 -24.32 -0.60
N LEU A 30 -4.21 -24.24 -0.01
CA LEU A 30 -4.57 -24.90 1.25
C LEU A 30 -5.17 -26.30 1.05
N LEU A 31 -5.54 -26.65 -0.18
CA LEU A 31 -6.18 -27.93 -0.46
C LEU A 31 -5.17 -29.08 -0.27
N PRO A 32 -5.55 -30.12 0.50
CA PRO A 32 -4.73 -31.31 0.63
C PRO A 32 -4.72 -32.10 -0.70
N LEU A 33 -3.58 -32.18 -1.34
CA LEU A 33 -3.38 -32.87 -2.61
C LEU A 33 -2.79 -34.26 -2.38
N PRO A 34 -3.15 -35.27 -3.21
CA PRO A 34 -2.49 -36.55 -3.22
C PRO A 34 -0.99 -36.37 -3.50
N ALA A 35 -0.15 -37.20 -2.89
CA ALA A 35 1.31 -37.06 -2.96
C ALA A 35 1.85 -37.01 -4.42
N TRP A 36 1.28 -37.78 -5.35
CA TRP A 36 1.69 -37.77 -6.76
C TRP A 36 1.42 -36.43 -7.46
N LEU A 37 0.31 -35.76 -7.12
CA LEU A 37 -0.04 -34.47 -7.71
C LEU A 37 0.76 -33.35 -7.05
N TRP A 38 0.92 -33.40 -5.74
CA TRP A 38 1.75 -32.46 -4.99
C TRP A 38 3.21 -32.46 -5.48
N ALA A 39 3.83 -33.63 -5.62
CA ALA A 39 5.20 -33.76 -6.14
C ALA A 39 5.35 -33.23 -7.58
N ARG A 40 4.28 -33.27 -8.38
CA ARG A 40 4.29 -32.79 -9.76
C ARG A 40 4.11 -31.26 -9.86
N LEU A 41 3.30 -30.67 -8.97
CA LEU A 41 3.02 -29.23 -8.94
C LEU A 41 4.07 -28.43 -8.19
N SER A 42 4.68 -29.04 -7.17
CA SER A 42 5.67 -28.40 -6.29
C SER A 42 6.82 -29.39 -5.97
N PRO A 43 7.66 -29.74 -6.97
CA PRO A 43 8.68 -30.79 -6.82
C PRO A 43 9.71 -30.47 -5.73
N HIS A 44 10.06 -29.19 -5.53
CA HIS A 44 11.01 -28.74 -4.51
C HIS A 44 10.42 -28.60 -3.10
N ALA A 45 9.10 -28.78 -2.93
CA ALA A 45 8.47 -28.73 -1.60
C ALA A 45 8.99 -29.85 -0.68
N ILE A 46 9.29 -31.02 -1.24
CA ILE A 46 9.87 -32.17 -0.52
C ILE A 46 11.21 -31.77 0.12
N ASP A 47 12.07 -31.10 -0.65
CA ASP A 47 13.42 -30.71 -0.20
C ASP A 47 13.31 -29.72 0.96
N VAL A 48 12.42 -28.73 0.85
CA VAL A 48 12.19 -27.73 1.88
C VAL A 48 11.56 -28.36 3.13
N GLU A 49 10.50 -29.14 2.98
CA GLU A 49 9.83 -29.77 4.12
C GLU A 49 10.76 -30.75 4.86
N SER A 50 11.57 -31.55 4.15
CA SER A 50 12.52 -32.47 4.77
C SER A 50 13.63 -31.75 5.52
N ALA A 51 14.04 -30.56 5.07
CA ALA A 51 15.05 -29.74 5.74
C ALA A 51 14.54 -29.05 7.01
N VAL A 52 13.23 -28.78 7.09
CA VAL A 52 12.62 -27.96 8.16
C VAL A 52 11.89 -28.84 9.20
N ARG A 53 11.33 -29.98 8.80
CA ARG A 53 10.61 -30.88 9.69
C ARG A 53 11.54 -31.90 10.36
N LEU A 54 11.33 -32.12 11.65
CA LEU A 54 12.02 -33.18 12.41
C LEU A 54 11.39 -34.55 12.22
N GLU A 55 10.13 -34.59 11.75
CA GLU A 55 9.38 -35.83 11.54
C GLU A 55 9.42 -36.26 10.07
N ALA A 56 9.34 -37.58 9.83
CA ALA A 56 9.26 -38.12 8.49
C ALA A 56 8.02 -37.57 7.77
N LEU A 57 8.15 -37.24 6.50
CA LEU A 57 7.04 -36.79 5.67
C LEU A 57 5.95 -37.86 5.62
N SER A 58 4.72 -37.47 5.90
CA SER A 58 3.57 -38.36 5.74
C SER A 58 3.38 -38.69 4.25
N THR A 59 2.99 -39.93 3.96
CA THR A 59 2.68 -40.39 2.58
C THR A 59 1.26 -40.01 2.15
N ALA A 60 0.46 -39.37 3.03
CA ALA A 60 -0.97 -39.16 2.79
C ALA A 60 -1.22 -38.01 1.79
N SER A 61 -1.52 -36.84 2.27
CA SER A 61 -1.86 -35.69 1.44
C SER A 61 -1.19 -34.44 1.97
N HIS A 62 -0.73 -33.56 1.07
CA HIS A 62 -0.01 -32.34 1.43
C HIS A 62 -0.65 -31.13 0.77
N PRO A 63 -0.79 -29.98 1.46
CA PRO A 63 -1.14 -28.73 0.81
C PRO A 63 0.04 -28.20 -0.01
N LEU A 64 -0.24 -27.34 -0.98
CA LEU A 64 0.82 -26.67 -1.75
C LEU A 64 1.58 -25.66 -0.92
N SER A 65 0.95 -25.07 0.10
CA SER A 65 1.58 -24.12 0.99
C SER A 65 2.53 -24.81 1.96
N LEU A 66 3.75 -24.28 2.09
CA LEU A 66 4.74 -24.70 3.11
C LEU A 66 4.34 -24.29 4.53
N ASP A 67 3.46 -23.28 4.67
CA ASP A 67 2.85 -22.86 5.93
C ASP A 67 1.35 -22.61 5.74
N PRO A 68 0.50 -23.65 5.90
CA PRO A 68 -0.93 -23.52 5.72
C PRO A 68 -1.61 -22.53 6.66
N TYR A 69 -1.06 -22.35 7.87
CA TYR A 69 -1.60 -21.37 8.83
C TYR A 69 -1.39 -19.94 8.34
N ALA A 70 -0.17 -19.61 7.91
CA ALA A 70 0.13 -18.30 7.35
C ALA A 70 -0.69 -18.03 6.07
N THR A 71 -0.88 -19.06 5.22
CA THR A 71 -1.69 -18.93 4.00
C THR A 71 -3.18 -18.75 4.32
N ALA A 72 -3.72 -19.42 5.32
CA ALA A 72 -5.10 -19.20 5.76
C ALA A 72 -5.30 -17.77 6.30
N TRP A 73 -4.31 -17.25 7.05
CA TRP A 73 -4.32 -15.87 7.50
C TRP A 73 -4.24 -14.87 6.34
N ALA A 74 -3.36 -15.11 5.37
CA ALA A 74 -3.24 -14.29 4.17
C ALA A 74 -4.54 -14.28 3.35
N LEU A 75 -5.21 -15.44 3.21
CA LEU A 75 -6.51 -15.57 2.56
C LEU A 75 -7.60 -14.77 3.29
N ALA A 76 -7.67 -14.89 4.61
CA ALA A 76 -8.64 -14.17 5.43
C ALA A 76 -8.45 -12.65 5.31
N LEU A 77 -7.21 -12.18 5.41
CA LEU A 77 -6.87 -10.76 5.32
C LEU A 77 -7.11 -10.22 3.91
N GLY A 78 -6.67 -10.94 2.86
CA GLY A 78 -6.92 -10.59 1.47
C GLY A 78 -8.41 -10.55 1.16
N GLY A 79 -9.17 -11.54 1.63
CA GLY A 79 -10.64 -11.57 1.53
C GLY A 79 -11.31 -10.37 2.21
N ALA A 80 -10.82 -9.99 3.39
CA ALA A 80 -11.32 -8.80 4.09
C ALA A 80 -11.04 -7.50 3.30
N TYR A 81 -9.86 -7.35 2.68
CA TYR A 81 -9.56 -6.17 1.84
C TYR A 81 -10.42 -6.11 0.59
N VAL A 82 -10.65 -7.24 -0.07
CA VAL A 82 -11.50 -7.32 -1.25
C VAL A 82 -12.96 -7.01 -0.87
N ALA A 83 -13.46 -7.56 0.22
CA ALA A 83 -14.79 -7.26 0.73
C ALA A 83 -14.94 -5.77 1.10
N LEU A 84 -13.95 -5.19 1.80
CA LEU A 84 -13.91 -3.78 2.11
C LEU A 84 -13.94 -2.92 0.85
N PHE A 85 -13.13 -3.26 -0.15
CA PHE A 85 -13.11 -2.58 -1.44
C PHE A 85 -14.48 -2.58 -2.12
N TRP A 86 -15.17 -3.74 -2.19
CA TRP A 86 -16.48 -3.84 -2.81
C TRP A 86 -17.55 -3.06 -2.04
N CYS A 87 -17.56 -3.17 -0.71
CA CYS A 87 -18.48 -2.41 0.14
C CYS A 87 -18.26 -0.91 0.01
N ALA A 88 -17.01 -0.45 0.09
CA ALA A 88 -16.67 0.96 -0.05
C ALA A 88 -17.04 1.49 -1.44
N ARG A 89 -16.74 0.74 -2.52
CA ARG A 89 -17.12 1.12 -3.89
C ARG A 89 -18.65 1.27 -4.06
N ALA A 90 -19.43 0.37 -3.44
CA ALA A 90 -20.89 0.43 -3.48
C ALA A 90 -21.44 1.64 -2.68
N ILE A 91 -20.88 1.92 -1.52
CA ILE A 91 -21.25 3.07 -0.68
C ILE A 91 -20.92 4.37 -1.42
N PHE A 92 -19.73 4.49 -1.98
CA PHE A 92 -19.27 5.70 -2.67
C PHE A 92 -20.05 6.00 -3.94
N ALA A 93 -20.63 5.02 -4.61
CA ALA A 93 -21.56 5.23 -5.70
C ALA A 93 -22.81 6.03 -5.27
N GLY A 94 -23.23 5.89 -4.01
CA GLY A 94 -24.33 6.66 -3.42
C GLY A 94 -23.91 7.97 -2.74
N GLY A 95 -22.60 8.23 -2.61
CA GLY A 95 -22.03 9.38 -1.89
C GLY A 95 -21.04 8.96 -0.82
N GLY A 96 -20.72 9.87 0.12
CA GLY A 96 -19.85 9.56 1.27
C GLY A 96 -18.35 9.71 1.02
N VAL A 97 -17.88 9.87 -0.22
CA VAL A 97 -16.45 10.04 -0.55
C VAL A 97 -15.83 11.20 0.23
N ARG A 98 -16.50 12.33 0.33
CA ARG A 98 -16.01 13.51 1.08
C ARG A 98 -15.93 13.24 2.58
N LEU A 99 -16.88 12.49 3.13
CA LEU A 99 -16.91 12.16 4.57
C LEU A 99 -15.73 11.26 4.94
N ILE A 100 -15.50 10.19 4.18
CA ILE A 100 -14.40 9.26 4.46
C ILE A 100 -13.04 9.95 4.23
N THR A 101 -12.91 10.77 3.19
CA THR A 101 -11.68 11.52 2.92
C THR A 101 -11.38 12.52 4.04
N ARG A 102 -12.42 13.19 4.57
CA ARG A 102 -12.29 14.04 5.76
C ARG A 102 -11.82 13.24 6.98
N GLY A 103 -12.38 12.04 7.19
CA GLY A 103 -11.96 11.13 8.26
C GLY A 103 -10.49 10.71 8.12
N ILE A 104 -10.05 10.35 6.91
CA ILE A 104 -8.64 10.00 6.62
C ILE A 104 -7.74 11.22 6.87
N SER A 105 -8.18 12.44 6.53
CA SER A 105 -7.40 13.67 6.78
C SER A 105 -7.19 13.93 8.28
N TRP A 106 -8.22 13.74 9.09
CA TRP A 106 -8.12 13.86 10.54
C TRP A 106 -7.27 12.75 11.15
N LEU A 107 -7.45 11.51 10.68
CA LEU A 107 -6.67 10.37 11.14
C LEU A 107 -5.18 10.57 10.82
N GLY A 108 -4.85 11.04 9.61
CA GLY A 108 -3.47 11.30 9.21
C GLY A 108 -2.81 12.42 10.01
N LEU A 109 -3.55 13.50 10.26
CA LEU A 109 -3.07 14.57 11.15
C LEU A 109 -2.83 14.05 12.56
N GLY A 110 -3.83 13.38 13.15
CA GLY A 110 -3.71 12.81 14.50
C GLY A 110 -2.59 11.79 14.62
N LEU A 111 -2.42 10.94 13.63
CA LEU A 111 -1.34 9.97 13.54
C LEU A 111 0.04 10.65 13.51
N THR A 112 0.18 11.71 12.70
CA THR A 112 1.43 12.46 12.59
C THR A 112 1.81 13.12 13.91
N VAL A 113 0.83 13.75 14.58
CA VAL A 113 1.02 14.36 15.91
C VAL A 113 1.38 13.31 16.97
N LEU A 114 0.65 12.18 16.98
CA LEU A 114 0.92 11.06 17.90
C LEU A 114 2.35 10.54 17.74
N VAL A 115 2.77 10.33 16.49
CA VAL A 115 4.13 9.86 16.18
C VAL A 115 5.17 10.88 16.62
N ALA A 116 4.96 12.16 16.37
CA ALA A 116 5.89 13.22 16.78
C ALA A 116 6.07 13.25 18.31
N ILE A 117 4.97 13.19 19.06
CA ILE A 117 5.01 13.15 20.53
C ILE A 117 5.71 11.88 21.04
N GLN A 118 5.35 10.71 20.50
CA GLN A 118 5.94 9.45 20.92
C GLN A 118 7.44 9.40 20.61
N ARG A 119 7.87 9.85 19.44
CA ARG A 119 9.29 9.90 19.08
C ARG A 119 10.10 10.83 19.98
N ALA A 120 9.48 11.92 20.44
CA ALA A 120 10.13 12.85 21.36
C ALA A 120 10.21 12.32 22.79
N THR A 121 9.24 11.50 23.23
CA THR A 121 9.11 11.08 24.65
C THR A 121 9.50 9.63 24.89
N ALA A 122 9.26 8.71 23.95
CA ALA A 122 9.52 7.28 24.09
C ALA A 122 9.88 6.62 22.74
N PRO A 123 11.06 6.92 22.15
CA PRO A 123 11.40 6.53 20.78
C PRO A 123 11.55 5.02 20.56
N THR A 124 11.70 4.22 21.62
CA THR A 124 11.90 2.76 21.57
C THR A 124 10.65 1.95 21.91
N LEU A 125 9.56 2.63 22.29
CA LEU A 125 8.31 1.98 22.71
C LEU A 125 7.20 2.22 21.70
N LEU A 126 6.29 1.27 21.58
CA LEU A 126 4.98 1.45 20.94
C LEU A 126 3.96 1.85 22.01
N PHE A 127 3.19 2.90 21.76
CA PHE A 127 2.19 3.42 22.70
C PHE A 127 2.70 3.61 24.13
N TRP A 128 3.99 3.97 24.28
CA TRP A 128 4.68 4.19 25.58
C TRP A 128 4.80 2.94 26.47
N THR A 129 4.24 1.81 26.09
CA THR A 129 4.12 0.63 26.95
C THR A 129 4.85 -0.59 26.41
N TRP A 130 4.79 -0.85 25.12
CA TRP A 130 5.29 -2.09 24.54
C TRP A 130 6.61 -1.89 23.78
N ARG A 131 7.60 -2.71 24.14
CA ARG A 131 8.89 -2.77 23.43
C ARG A 131 8.86 -3.90 22.42
N PRO A 132 9.11 -3.63 21.11
CA PRO A 132 9.29 -4.69 20.13
C PRO A 132 10.42 -5.65 20.51
N LEU A 133 10.22 -6.94 20.29
CA LEU A 133 11.25 -7.97 20.55
C LEU A 133 12.37 -7.91 19.51
N ASP A 134 12.07 -7.47 18.29
CA ASP A 134 13.05 -7.27 17.24
C ASP A 134 13.91 -6.04 17.55
N SER A 135 15.24 -6.25 17.68
CA SER A 135 16.22 -5.19 17.92
C SER A 135 16.34 -4.20 16.75
N GLY A 136 15.99 -4.63 15.54
CA GLY A 136 15.93 -3.79 14.33
C GLY A 136 14.64 -2.96 14.21
N ALA A 137 13.66 -3.20 15.08
CA ALA A 137 12.41 -2.46 15.05
C ALA A 137 12.61 -0.96 15.31
N SER A 138 11.93 -0.15 14.55
CA SER A 138 11.97 1.31 14.68
C SER A 138 10.54 1.82 14.87
N PRO A 139 10.05 1.88 16.12
CA PRO A 139 8.67 2.27 16.41
C PRO A 139 8.34 3.69 15.97
N TYR A 140 7.21 3.82 15.25
CA TYR A 140 6.65 5.11 14.82
C TYR A 140 5.14 5.13 15.09
N GLY A 141 4.75 5.49 16.30
CA GLY A 141 3.36 5.47 16.75
C GLY A 141 2.81 4.04 16.75
N PRO A 142 1.71 3.75 16.05
CA PRO A 142 1.14 2.41 15.97
C PRO A 142 1.89 1.46 15.02
N PHE A 143 2.91 1.97 14.30
CA PHE A 143 3.69 1.15 13.38
C PHE A 143 5.00 0.68 14.02
N VAL A 144 5.29 -0.60 13.92
CA VAL A 144 6.56 -1.20 14.35
C VAL A 144 7.71 -0.76 13.43
N ASN A 145 7.37 -0.48 12.15
CA ASN A 145 8.33 -0.13 11.12
C ASN A 145 8.01 1.27 10.54
N ARG A 146 9.03 2.13 10.48
CA ARG A 146 8.96 3.46 9.88
C ARG A 146 8.50 3.46 8.41
N ASN A 147 8.85 2.41 7.63
CA ASN A 147 8.46 2.30 6.24
C ASN A 147 6.94 2.12 6.08
N SER A 148 6.30 1.40 7.01
CA SER A 148 4.85 1.24 7.03
C SER A 148 4.13 2.55 7.29
N LEU A 149 4.62 3.38 8.23
CA LEU A 149 4.10 4.74 8.41
C LEU A 149 4.32 5.61 7.17
N ALA A 150 5.53 5.52 6.57
CA ALA A 150 5.85 6.26 5.36
C ALA A 150 4.89 5.92 4.21
N CYS A 151 4.57 4.65 4.01
CA CYS A 151 3.60 4.19 3.02
C CYS A 151 2.21 4.78 3.27
N TRP A 152 1.75 4.73 4.53
CA TRP A 152 0.47 5.29 4.92
C TRP A 152 0.37 6.78 4.60
N LEU A 153 1.39 7.56 5.00
CA LEU A 153 1.45 9.00 4.76
C LEU A 153 1.60 9.34 3.27
N ALA A 154 2.43 8.59 2.53
CA ALA A 154 2.62 8.77 1.10
C ALA A 154 1.31 8.54 0.31
N MET A 155 0.46 7.62 0.77
CA MET A 155 -0.88 7.44 0.22
C MET A 155 -1.82 8.59 0.61
N ALA A 156 -1.83 8.98 1.87
CA ALA A 156 -2.84 9.91 2.40
C ALA A 156 -2.59 11.36 1.99
N VAL A 157 -1.34 11.82 1.87
CA VAL A 157 -1.00 13.21 1.54
C VAL A 157 -1.64 13.69 0.23
N PRO A 158 -1.46 13.01 -0.93
CA PRO A 158 -2.10 13.47 -2.16
C PRO A 158 -3.64 13.41 -2.11
N LEU A 159 -4.21 12.48 -1.33
CA LEU A 159 -5.65 12.42 -1.11
C LEU A 159 -6.17 13.66 -0.34
N VAL A 160 -5.46 14.09 0.72
CA VAL A 160 -5.78 15.30 1.49
C VAL A 160 -5.69 16.55 0.62
N ILE A 161 -4.65 16.65 -0.21
CA ILE A 161 -4.49 17.75 -1.18
C ILE A 161 -5.65 17.76 -2.17
N GLY A 162 -6.00 16.60 -2.74
CA GLY A 162 -7.13 16.45 -3.65
C GLY A 162 -8.45 16.88 -3.00
N TYR A 163 -8.66 16.54 -1.72
CA TYR A 163 -9.84 16.95 -0.97
C TYR A 163 -9.88 18.47 -0.73
N ALA A 164 -8.76 19.09 -0.41
CA ALA A 164 -8.65 20.53 -0.24
C ALA A 164 -9.03 21.26 -1.53
N VAL A 165 -8.51 20.80 -2.69
CA VAL A 165 -8.83 21.37 -4.01
C VAL A 165 -10.30 21.16 -4.37
N ALA A 166 -10.84 19.94 -4.16
CA ALA A 166 -12.24 19.63 -4.39
C ALA A 166 -13.20 20.53 -3.61
N ARG A 167 -12.82 20.81 -2.36
CA ARG A 167 -13.61 21.71 -1.50
C ARG A 167 -13.55 23.15 -1.97
N HIS A 168 -12.39 23.61 -2.42
CA HIS A 168 -12.23 24.95 -3.00
C HIS A 168 -13.11 25.12 -4.26
N GLU A 169 -13.05 24.16 -5.19
CA GLU A 169 -13.84 24.21 -6.44
C GLU A 169 -15.36 24.17 -6.21
N SER A 170 -15.80 23.51 -5.12
CA SER A 170 -17.22 23.34 -4.82
C SER A 170 -17.87 24.57 -4.18
N ARG A 171 -17.15 25.67 -3.98
CA ARG A 171 -17.71 26.91 -3.43
C ARG A 171 -18.59 27.64 -4.44
N PRO A 172 -19.74 28.17 -4.03
CA PRO A 172 -20.53 29.02 -4.90
C PRO A 172 -19.76 30.27 -5.33
N PRO A 173 -19.88 30.72 -6.58
CA PRO A 173 -19.31 31.99 -7.00
C PRO A 173 -19.81 33.15 -6.13
N GLY A 174 -18.92 34.03 -5.70
CA GLY A 174 -19.27 35.20 -4.87
C GLY A 174 -19.32 34.96 -3.37
N THR A 175 -19.16 33.74 -2.87
CA THR A 175 -19.03 33.45 -1.43
C THR A 175 -17.57 33.51 -0.97
N ALA A 176 -16.81 34.52 -1.41
CA ALA A 176 -15.52 34.79 -0.78
C ALA A 176 -15.78 35.11 0.72
N PRO A 177 -15.04 34.51 1.65
CA PRO A 177 -15.19 34.87 3.05
C PRO A 177 -14.91 36.36 3.20
N ALA A 178 -15.87 37.11 3.75
CA ALA A 178 -15.73 38.55 3.95
C ALA A 178 -14.53 38.94 4.86
N ALA A 179 -13.86 37.92 5.44
CA ALA A 179 -12.76 38.09 6.38
C ALA A 179 -11.67 37.02 6.26
N GLY A 180 -11.19 36.64 5.06
CA GLY A 180 -9.97 35.85 4.96
C GLY A 180 -10.13 34.35 4.66
N ILE A 181 -9.15 33.56 5.08
CA ILE A 181 -8.98 32.12 4.76
C ILE A 181 -10.05 31.29 5.50
N ASP A 182 -10.75 30.40 4.77
CA ASP A 182 -11.66 29.42 5.38
C ASP A 182 -10.91 28.51 6.36
N SER A 183 -11.40 28.44 7.59
CA SER A 183 -10.81 27.59 8.64
C SER A 183 -10.60 26.13 8.20
N THR A 184 -11.51 25.61 7.37
CA THR A 184 -11.38 24.24 6.82
C THR A 184 -10.24 24.13 5.81
N GLN A 185 -10.01 25.12 4.97
CA GLN A 185 -8.88 25.14 4.05
C GLN A 185 -7.55 25.25 4.83
N LEU A 186 -7.56 26.06 5.89
CA LEU A 186 -6.38 26.25 6.72
C LEU A 186 -5.96 24.95 7.39
N TRP A 187 -6.90 24.23 8.04
CA TRP A 187 -6.55 22.98 8.70
C TRP A 187 -6.18 21.86 7.69
N LEU A 188 -6.81 21.77 6.51
CA LEU A 188 -6.44 20.80 5.47
C LEU A 188 -5.03 21.08 4.92
N GLY A 189 -4.71 22.35 4.70
CA GLY A 189 -3.35 22.77 4.32
C GLY A 189 -2.33 22.43 5.40
N GLY A 190 -2.64 22.77 6.65
CA GLY A 190 -1.81 22.40 7.80
C GLY A 190 -1.62 20.89 7.96
N ALA A 191 -2.71 20.11 7.79
CA ALA A 191 -2.64 18.66 7.82
C ALA A 191 -1.72 18.10 6.73
N ALA A 192 -1.86 18.58 5.48
CA ALA A 192 -1.00 18.16 4.37
C ALA A 192 0.49 18.48 4.64
N VAL A 193 0.79 19.67 5.16
CA VAL A 193 2.15 20.09 5.52
C VAL A 193 2.70 19.21 6.64
N LEU A 194 1.97 19.03 7.73
CA LEU A 194 2.41 18.22 8.87
C LEU A 194 2.60 16.74 8.49
N MET A 195 1.67 16.17 7.73
CA MET A 195 1.78 14.78 7.25
C MET A 195 2.98 14.61 6.30
N THR A 196 3.27 15.59 5.46
CA THR A 196 4.49 15.57 4.61
C THR A 196 5.75 15.67 5.45
N GLY A 197 5.76 16.55 6.46
CA GLY A 197 6.84 16.61 7.45
C GLY A 197 7.02 15.29 8.18
N GLY A 198 5.92 14.64 8.58
CA GLY A 198 5.92 13.30 9.16
C GLY A 198 6.51 12.24 8.22
N LEU A 199 6.12 12.25 6.93
CA LEU A 199 6.67 11.35 5.91
C LEU A 199 8.19 11.51 5.78
N LEU A 200 8.67 12.74 5.69
CA LEU A 200 10.12 13.02 5.62
C LEU A 200 10.83 12.63 6.93
N GLY A 201 10.20 12.88 8.08
CA GLY A 201 10.70 12.49 9.40
C GLY A 201 10.83 10.97 9.61
N THR A 202 10.17 10.14 8.79
CA THR A 202 10.38 8.69 8.81
C THR A 202 11.77 8.30 8.31
N LEU A 203 12.44 9.13 7.52
CA LEU A 203 13.70 8.83 6.84
C LEU A 203 13.61 7.56 5.98
N SER A 204 12.42 7.21 5.49
CA SER A 204 12.20 6.08 4.60
C SER A 204 12.44 6.51 3.15
N ARG A 205 13.53 6.03 2.55
CA ARG A 205 13.90 6.38 1.14
C ARG A 205 12.79 5.99 0.17
N GLY A 206 12.29 4.75 0.27
CA GLY A 206 11.20 4.26 -0.58
C GLY A 206 9.90 5.04 -0.37
N GLY A 207 9.56 5.39 0.88
CA GLY A 207 8.38 6.19 1.19
C GLY A 207 8.48 7.63 0.67
N ILE A 208 9.64 8.27 0.81
CA ILE A 208 9.89 9.64 0.31
C ILE A 208 9.83 9.65 -1.22
N LEU A 209 10.48 8.70 -1.89
CA LEU A 209 10.44 8.57 -3.35
C LEU A 209 9.03 8.28 -3.85
N GLY A 210 8.33 7.33 -3.20
CA GLY A 210 6.93 7.02 -3.52
C GLY A 210 6.03 8.25 -3.35
N GLY A 211 6.15 8.97 -2.24
CA GLY A 211 5.41 10.21 -2.00
C GLY A 211 5.69 11.30 -3.04
N ALA A 212 6.96 11.51 -3.41
CA ALA A 212 7.34 12.47 -4.44
C ALA A 212 6.76 12.11 -5.81
N LEU A 213 6.84 10.83 -6.21
CA LEU A 213 6.23 10.35 -7.46
C LEU A 213 4.70 10.40 -7.41
N GLY A 214 4.07 10.10 -6.27
CA GLY A 214 2.64 10.27 -6.08
C GLY A 214 2.22 11.73 -6.28
N LEU A 215 2.93 12.68 -5.69
CA LEU A 215 2.67 14.11 -5.89
C LEU A 215 2.90 14.54 -7.34
N LEU A 216 3.89 14.00 -8.03
CA LEU A 216 4.10 14.21 -9.45
C LEU A 216 2.92 13.68 -10.27
N VAL A 217 2.44 12.47 -9.99
CA VAL A 217 1.23 11.92 -10.63
C VAL A 217 0.04 12.81 -10.37
N PHE A 218 -0.18 13.28 -9.14
CA PHE A 218 -1.25 14.23 -8.83
C PHE A 218 -1.15 15.50 -9.67
N ALA A 219 0.05 16.09 -9.76
CA ALA A 219 0.28 17.30 -10.56
C ALA A 219 0.01 17.08 -12.05
N LEU A 220 0.43 15.92 -12.61
CA LEU A 220 0.16 15.56 -14.00
C LEU A 220 -1.34 15.40 -14.27
N LEU A 221 -2.08 14.76 -13.35
CA LEU A 221 -3.54 14.63 -13.46
C LEU A 221 -4.23 15.99 -13.30
N ALA A 222 -3.77 16.82 -12.38
CA ALA A 222 -4.28 18.17 -12.16
C ALA A 222 -4.14 19.06 -13.40
N ARG A 223 -3.06 18.91 -14.17
CA ARG A 223 -2.85 19.68 -15.44
C ARG A 223 -3.98 19.52 -16.44
N THR A 224 -4.71 18.43 -16.40
CA THR A 224 -5.83 18.18 -17.33
C THR A 224 -7.04 19.10 -17.08
N ARG A 225 -7.12 19.70 -15.89
CA ARG A 225 -8.24 20.56 -15.46
C ARG A 225 -7.89 22.00 -15.13
N LEU A 226 -6.66 22.24 -14.73
CA LEU A 226 -6.23 23.59 -14.41
C LEU A 226 -6.05 24.40 -15.69
N SER A 227 -6.74 25.54 -15.78
CA SER A 227 -6.44 26.54 -16.81
C SER A 227 -4.95 26.92 -16.69
N ARG A 228 -4.29 26.98 -17.83
CA ARG A 228 -2.82 26.85 -18.05
C ARG A 228 -1.89 27.76 -17.23
N THR A 229 -2.36 28.68 -16.42
CA THR A 229 -1.50 29.68 -15.80
C THR A 229 -1.67 29.87 -14.29
N ARG A 230 -2.87 29.93 -13.72
CA ARG A 230 -3.04 30.28 -12.29
C ARG A 230 -2.98 29.11 -11.31
N GLY A 231 -3.61 27.97 -11.64
CA GLY A 231 -3.67 26.85 -10.69
C GLY A 231 -2.36 26.07 -10.55
N LEU A 232 -1.58 25.96 -11.64
CA LEU A 232 -0.29 25.24 -11.61
C LEU A 232 0.71 25.96 -10.69
N HIS A 233 0.74 27.33 -10.73
CA HIS A 233 1.63 28.09 -9.84
C HIS A 233 1.31 27.86 -8.36
N TRP A 234 0.04 27.76 -7.97
CA TRP A 234 -0.33 27.50 -6.58
C TRP A 234 -0.01 26.07 -6.11
N ILE A 235 -0.15 25.08 -7.00
CA ILE A 235 0.27 23.70 -6.70
C ILE A 235 1.79 23.63 -6.58
N VAL A 236 2.52 24.23 -7.51
CA VAL A 236 3.99 24.29 -7.47
C VAL A 236 4.45 25.09 -6.26
N ALA A 237 3.86 26.24 -5.97
CA ALA A 237 4.17 27.02 -4.78
C ALA A 237 3.87 26.25 -3.49
N GLY A 238 2.74 25.52 -3.42
CA GLY A 238 2.40 24.65 -2.31
C GLY A 238 3.39 23.49 -2.13
N LEU A 239 3.81 22.86 -3.21
CA LEU A 239 4.84 21.81 -3.18
C LEU A 239 6.20 22.35 -2.76
N ILE A 240 6.59 23.53 -3.25
CA ILE A 240 7.84 24.22 -2.85
C ILE A 240 7.77 24.63 -1.39
N ALA A 241 6.67 25.24 -0.94
CA ALA A 241 6.49 25.60 0.46
C ALA A 241 6.51 24.36 1.37
N MET A 242 5.87 23.29 0.95
CA MET A 242 5.86 22.01 1.65
C MET A 242 7.26 21.39 1.71
N ALA A 243 8.00 21.42 0.61
CA ALA A 243 9.40 21.00 0.56
C ALA A 243 10.27 21.88 1.47
N ALA A 244 10.12 23.21 1.43
CA ALA A 244 10.87 24.14 2.27
C ALA A 244 10.59 23.97 3.76
N VAL A 245 9.32 23.79 4.15
CA VAL A 245 8.94 23.46 5.55
C VAL A 245 9.53 22.10 5.94
N ALA A 246 9.40 21.13 5.07
CA ALA A 246 9.94 19.80 5.30
C ALA A 246 11.47 19.82 5.44
N THR A 247 12.18 20.60 4.63
CA THR A 247 13.64 20.76 4.72
C THR A 247 14.06 21.47 6.02
N ARG A 248 13.24 22.38 6.52
CA ARG A 248 13.51 23.11 7.79
C ARG A 248 13.37 22.23 9.03
N TYR A 249 12.42 21.29 9.01
CA TYR A 249 12.13 20.41 10.15
C TYR A 249 12.72 19.01 10.01
N ALA A 250 12.99 18.53 8.80
CA ALA A 250 13.75 17.31 8.60
C ALA A 250 15.22 17.60 8.95
N ASN A 251 15.83 16.71 9.72
CA ASN A 251 17.29 16.71 9.88
C ASN A 251 17.93 16.29 8.55
N LEU A 252 18.12 17.27 7.65
CA LEU A 252 18.68 17.03 6.31
C LEU A 252 20.07 16.43 6.37
N GLY A 253 20.84 16.72 7.42
CA GLY A 253 22.12 16.06 7.68
C GLY A 253 21.93 14.57 7.89
N ALA A 254 20.96 14.16 8.72
CA ALA A 254 20.64 12.76 8.91
C ALA A 254 20.05 12.09 7.67
N LEU A 255 19.27 12.82 6.85
CA LEU A 255 18.75 12.33 5.58
C LEU A 255 19.87 12.18 4.54
N ALA A 256 20.74 13.20 4.41
CA ALA A 256 21.89 13.20 3.50
C ALA A 256 22.90 12.11 3.88
N LEU A 257 23.23 11.98 5.18
CA LEU A 257 24.06 10.90 5.69
C LEU A 257 23.43 9.53 5.38
N ARG A 258 22.13 9.35 5.59
CA ARG A 258 21.45 8.09 5.23
C ARG A 258 21.33 7.85 3.73
N MET A 259 21.28 8.89 2.91
CA MET A 259 21.35 8.73 1.46
C MET A 259 22.79 8.40 1.00
N GLN A 260 23.79 8.85 1.74
CA GLN A 260 25.21 8.51 1.53
C GLN A 260 25.59 7.18 2.20
N GLU A 261 24.93 6.81 3.30
CA GLU A 261 25.00 5.47 3.91
C GLU A 261 24.30 4.45 2.98
N THR A 262 24.76 4.36 1.74
CA THR A 262 24.68 3.16 0.93
C THR A 262 25.66 2.14 1.55
N THR A 263 25.48 1.95 2.84
CA THR A 263 26.28 1.00 3.56
C THR A 263 25.99 -0.39 3.02
N GLU A 264 27.03 -1.13 2.86
CA GLU A 264 27.15 -2.52 2.43
C GLU A 264 26.02 -3.43 2.95
N PHE A 265 25.39 -3.10 4.07
CA PHE A 265 24.25 -3.83 4.64
C PHE A 265 22.86 -3.46 4.08
N GLY A 266 22.62 -2.24 3.63
CA GLY A 266 21.27 -1.82 3.18
C GLY A 266 20.92 -2.28 1.76
N GLU A 267 21.77 -2.03 0.78
CA GLU A 267 21.55 -2.46 -0.62
C GLU A 267 22.14 -3.85 -0.87
N TRP A 268 23.25 -4.16 -0.30
CA TRP A 268 23.88 -5.49 -0.39
C TRP A 268 22.96 -6.55 0.23
N GLY A 269 22.43 -6.29 1.41
CA GLY A 269 21.47 -7.19 2.05
C GLY A 269 20.21 -7.43 1.22
N ARG A 270 19.65 -6.38 0.59
CA ARG A 270 18.49 -6.55 -0.28
C ARG A 270 18.81 -7.32 -1.56
N ARG A 271 19.94 -7.07 -2.19
CA ARG A 271 20.35 -7.81 -3.39
C ARG A 271 20.51 -9.31 -3.11
N VAL A 272 21.08 -9.66 -1.97
CA VAL A 272 21.20 -11.07 -1.55
C VAL A 272 19.81 -11.68 -1.31
N ILE A 273 18.94 -10.98 -0.55
CA ILE A 273 17.57 -11.44 -0.32
C ILE A 273 16.81 -11.60 -1.64
N TRP A 274 16.95 -10.66 -2.57
CA TRP A 274 16.28 -10.74 -3.88
C TRP A 274 16.83 -11.89 -4.73
N HIS A 275 18.15 -12.13 -4.70
CA HIS A 275 18.76 -13.27 -5.35
C HIS A 275 18.21 -14.59 -4.80
N ASP A 276 18.18 -14.75 -3.48
CA ASP A 276 17.66 -15.94 -2.81
C ASP A 276 16.15 -16.10 -3.06
N THR A 277 15.39 -15.00 -3.03
CA THR A 277 13.96 -14.98 -3.35
C THR A 277 13.71 -15.37 -4.80
N TRP A 278 14.57 -14.91 -5.73
CA TRP A 278 14.45 -15.28 -7.14
C TRP A 278 14.71 -16.77 -7.36
N ALA A 279 15.72 -17.33 -6.69
CA ALA A 279 15.99 -18.78 -6.72
C ALA A 279 14.75 -19.56 -6.23
N MET A 280 14.19 -19.16 -5.08
CA MET A 280 12.96 -19.75 -4.56
C MET A 280 11.78 -19.60 -5.54
N ALA A 281 11.59 -18.42 -6.15
CA ALA A 281 10.51 -18.18 -7.10
C ALA A 281 10.67 -19.02 -8.39
N THR A 282 11.89 -19.32 -8.82
CA THR A 282 12.14 -20.19 -9.99
C THR A 282 11.87 -21.66 -9.72
N ASP A 283 12.16 -22.13 -8.52
CA ASP A 283 11.89 -23.50 -8.09
C ASP A 283 10.39 -23.73 -7.86
N PHE A 284 9.69 -22.72 -7.29
CA PHE A 284 8.25 -22.74 -7.05
C PHE A 284 7.46 -21.93 -8.09
N ARG A 285 7.94 -21.88 -9.34
CA ARG A 285 7.42 -20.98 -10.40
C ARG A 285 5.92 -21.07 -10.66
N LEU A 286 5.30 -22.24 -10.50
CA LEU A 286 3.90 -22.44 -10.85
C LEU A 286 2.97 -22.03 -9.69
N THR A 287 3.19 -22.59 -8.50
CA THR A 287 2.29 -22.51 -7.36
C THR A 287 2.77 -21.55 -6.29
N GLY A 288 4.05 -21.18 -6.29
CA GLY A 288 4.69 -20.51 -5.18
C GLY A 288 4.81 -21.40 -3.93
N VAL A 289 5.42 -20.85 -2.88
CA VAL A 289 5.58 -21.53 -1.59
C VAL A 289 4.35 -21.44 -0.69
N GLY A 290 3.32 -20.73 -1.11
CA GLY A 290 2.13 -20.39 -0.32
C GLY A 290 2.11 -18.92 0.09
N ALA A 291 0.95 -18.27 -0.06
CA ALA A 291 0.78 -16.88 0.35
C ALA A 291 1.05 -16.71 1.85
N GLY A 292 1.98 -15.84 2.23
CA GLY A 292 2.42 -15.66 3.62
C GLY A 292 3.46 -16.67 4.11
N ALA A 293 3.81 -17.70 3.33
CA ALA A 293 4.77 -18.73 3.71
C ALA A 293 6.22 -18.41 3.30
N PHE A 294 6.50 -17.17 2.87
CA PHE A 294 7.82 -16.72 2.43
C PHE A 294 8.93 -17.07 3.40
N GLN A 295 8.73 -16.76 4.70
CA GLN A 295 9.73 -17.02 5.74
C GLN A 295 10.10 -18.49 5.86
N GLN A 296 9.14 -19.39 5.63
CA GLN A 296 9.36 -20.84 5.73
C GLN A 296 10.26 -21.33 4.58
N GLY A 297 10.01 -20.86 3.37
CA GLY A 297 10.90 -21.12 2.22
C GLY A 297 12.29 -20.56 2.43
N MET A 298 12.42 -19.34 2.94
CA MET A 298 13.71 -18.67 3.16
C MET A 298 14.61 -19.39 4.17
N LEU A 299 14.09 -20.23 5.05
CA LEU A 299 14.93 -21.05 5.94
C LEU A 299 15.90 -21.96 5.16
N VAL A 300 15.53 -22.37 3.95
CA VAL A 300 16.35 -23.22 3.07
C VAL A 300 17.12 -22.40 2.04
N TYR A 301 16.46 -21.41 1.43
CA TYR A 301 17.04 -20.62 0.34
C TYR A 301 18.01 -19.52 0.80
N GLN A 302 17.97 -19.13 2.06
CA GLN A 302 18.83 -18.07 2.58
C GLN A 302 20.33 -18.48 2.55
N GLN A 303 21.10 -17.84 1.68
CA GLN A 303 22.55 -17.98 1.59
C GLN A 303 23.29 -16.94 2.45
N ALA A 304 22.62 -15.83 2.81
CA ALA A 304 23.17 -14.82 3.70
C ALA A 304 23.40 -15.38 5.11
N SER A 305 24.16 -14.63 5.94
CA SER A 305 24.41 -15.01 7.34
C SER A 305 23.12 -15.34 8.07
N ARG A 306 23.04 -16.55 8.63
CA ARG A 306 21.89 -17.03 9.42
C ARG A 306 21.72 -16.34 10.76
N GLN A 307 22.54 -15.35 11.07
CA GLN A 307 22.33 -14.44 12.20
C GLN A 307 21.11 -13.52 11.99
N PHE A 308 20.67 -13.35 10.74
CA PHE A 308 19.49 -12.56 10.38
C PHE A 308 18.39 -13.49 9.87
N PHE A 309 17.19 -13.25 10.34
CA PHE A 309 15.99 -13.94 9.87
C PHE A 309 15.23 -13.03 8.90
N PHE A 310 15.07 -13.47 7.66
CA PHE A 310 14.36 -12.70 6.62
C PHE A 310 12.91 -13.19 6.51
N ASN A 311 11.99 -12.40 7.04
CA ASN A 311 10.57 -12.68 6.98
C ASN A 311 9.88 -12.12 5.71
N HIS A 312 10.57 -11.25 4.96
CA HIS A 312 10.07 -10.61 3.76
C HIS A 312 11.17 -10.37 2.73
N ALA A 313 10.80 -10.39 1.44
CA ALA A 313 11.70 -10.06 0.34
C ALA A 313 12.07 -8.58 0.28
N HIS A 314 11.34 -7.70 0.95
CA HIS A 314 11.40 -6.25 0.79
C HIS A 314 11.23 -5.78 -0.66
N ASP A 315 10.47 -6.53 -1.43
CA ASP A 315 9.95 -6.26 -2.77
C ASP A 315 8.62 -7.02 -2.88
N GLU A 316 7.50 -6.29 -2.92
CA GLU A 316 6.15 -6.88 -2.92
C GLU A 316 5.89 -7.71 -4.17
N TYR A 317 6.42 -7.27 -5.32
CA TYR A 317 6.21 -7.94 -6.60
C TYR A 317 6.95 -9.28 -6.67
N LEU A 318 8.22 -9.27 -6.25
CA LEU A 318 9.03 -10.47 -6.19
C LEU A 318 8.50 -11.45 -5.13
N GLN A 319 8.07 -10.93 -3.98
CA GLN A 319 7.49 -11.75 -2.92
C GLN A 319 6.16 -12.38 -3.36
N LEU A 320 5.30 -11.62 -4.07
CA LEU A 320 4.06 -12.17 -4.63
C LEU A 320 4.35 -13.31 -5.60
N LEU A 321 5.39 -13.17 -6.44
CA LEU A 321 5.80 -14.22 -7.34
C LEU A 321 6.33 -15.47 -6.60
N ALA A 322 7.14 -15.27 -5.57
CA ALA A 322 7.68 -16.37 -4.76
C ALA A 322 6.59 -17.11 -3.98
N GLU A 323 5.62 -16.38 -3.42
CA GLU A 323 4.52 -16.95 -2.63
C GLU A 323 3.40 -17.55 -3.45
N GLY A 324 3.11 -17.00 -4.65
CA GLY A 324 1.95 -17.38 -5.44
C GLY A 324 2.26 -18.01 -6.78
N GLY A 325 3.52 -17.95 -7.22
CA GLY A 325 3.93 -18.39 -8.55
C GLY A 325 3.17 -17.66 -9.65
N VAL A 326 3.24 -18.20 -10.86
CA VAL A 326 2.53 -17.69 -12.04
C VAL A 326 1.00 -17.76 -11.84
N LEU A 327 0.51 -18.76 -11.12
CA LEU A 327 -0.93 -18.93 -10.89
C LEU A 327 -1.54 -17.75 -10.14
N LEU A 328 -0.82 -17.10 -9.22
CA LEU A 328 -1.27 -15.88 -8.55
C LEU A 328 -0.85 -14.61 -9.30
N ALA A 329 0.35 -14.59 -9.89
CA ALA A 329 0.88 -13.42 -10.57
C ALA A 329 0.01 -13.01 -11.78
N VAL A 330 -0.52 -13.97 -12.54
CA VAL A 330 -1.37 -13.68 -13.70
C VAL A 330 -2.69 -12.98 -13.30
N PRO A 331 -3.54 -13.52 -12.42
CA PRO A 331 -4.75 -12.81 -12.02
C PRO A 331 -4.46 -11.50 -11.29
N ALA A 332 -3.36 -11.39 -10.54
CA ALA A 332 -2.95 -10.13 -9.92
C ALA A 332 -2.59 -9.07 -10.98
N ALA A 333 -1.86 -9.44 -12.04
CA ALA A 333 -1.55 -8.54 -13.15
C ALA A 333 -2.81 -8.13 -13.92
N LEU A 334 -3.75 -9.06 -14.13
CA LEU A 334 -5.06 -8.76 -14.73
C LEU A 334 -5.88 -7.79 -13.86
N ALA A 335 -5.89 -8.00 -12.54
CA ALA A 335 -6.56 -7.09 -11.61
C ALA A 335 -5.94 -5.69 -11.66
N LEU A 336 -4.62 -5.59 -11.68
CA LEU A 336 -3.89 -4.32 -11.81
C LEU A 336 -4.23 -3.63 -13.14
N GLY A 337 -4.16 -4.34 -14.27
CA GLY A 337 -4.48 -3.80 -15.59
C GLY A 337 -5.93 -3.33 -15.69
N ALA A 338 -6.88 -4.13 -15.23
CA ALA A 338 -8.30 -3.77 -15.17
C ALA A 338 -8.54 -2.56 -14.26
N GLY A 339 -7.88 -2.51 -13.10
CA GLY A 339 -7.94 -1.38 -12.18
C GLY A 339 -7.43 -0.09 -12.82
N ILE A 340 -6.27 -0.12 -13.45
CA ILE A 340 -5.69 1.04 -14.17
C ILE A 340 -6.63 1.51 -15.28
N ALA A 341 -7.15 0.61 -16.12
CA ALA A 341 -8.08 0.94 -17.18
C ALA A 341 -9.35 1.61 -16.65
N MET A 342 -9.90 1.11 -15.55
CA MET A 342 -11.04 1.72 -14.86
C MET A 342 -10.70 3.10 -14.29
N MET A 343 -9.55 3.27 -13.61
CA MET A 343 -9.11 4.56 -13.07
C MET A 343 -9.03 5.63 -14.16
N ILE A 344 -8.43 5.29 -15.31
CA ILE A 344 -8.32 6.18 -16.46
C ILE A 344 -9.73 6.54 -16.98
N ARG A 345 -10.61 5.55 -17.12
CA ARG A 345 -11.99 5.78 -17.60
C ARG A 345 -12.76 6.69 -16.65
N GLN A 346 -12.74 6.39 -15.34
CA GLN A 346 -13.45 7.19 -14.35
C GLN A 346 -12.91 8.63 -14.27
N LEU A 347 -11.59 8.77 -14.31
CA LEU A 347 -10.96 10.08 -14.28
C LEU A 347 -11.33 10.93 -15.49
N ARG A 348 -11.39 10.32 -16.70
CA ARG A 348 -11.76 11.03 -17.94
C ARG A 348 -13.24 11.42 -17.99
N SER A 349 -14.12 10.63 -17.39
CA SER A 349 -15.58 10.87 -17.38
C SER A 349 -16.03 11.79 -16.25
N ASP A 350 -15.28 11.90 -15.15
CA ASP A 350 -15.68 12.68 -13.99
C ASP A 350 -15.51 14.19 -14.25
N ARG A 351 -16.62 14.94 -14.24
CA ARG A 351 -16.66 16.41 -14.42
C ARG A 351 -16.92 17.15 -13.10
N SER A 352 -17.16 16.42 -12.02
CA SER A 352 -17.44 17.00 -10.72
C SER A 352 -16.15 17.36 -9.94
N ALA A 353 -16.30 18.08 -8.85
CA ALA A 353 -15.18 18.35 -7.95
C ALA A 353 -14.60 17.07 -7.28
N ILE A 354 -15.31 15.93 -7.33
CA ILE A 354 -14.82 14.62 -6.86
C ILE A 354 -13.60 14.16 -7.68
N PHE A 355 -13.45 14.63 -8.92
CA PHE A 355 -12.26 14.42 -9.73
C PHE A 355 -10.96 14.64 -8.94
N TRP A 356 -10.88 15.69 -8.12
CA TRP A 356 -9.67 16.01 -7.35
C TRP A 356 -9.38 14.98 -6.26
N ILE A 357 -10.43 14.49 -5.58
CA ILE A 357 -10.30 13.44 -4.58
C ILE A 357 -9.87 12.13 -5.26
N ARG A 358 -10.47 11.83 -6.41
CA ARG A 358 -10.10 10.67 -7.25
C ARG A 358 -8.65 10.75 -7.72
N ALA A 359 -8.22 11.91 -8.22
CA ALA A 359 -6.83 12.14 -8.62
C ALA A 359 -5.86 11.96 -7.43
N GLY A 360 -6.22 12.46 -6.25
CA GLY A 360 -5.47 12.25 -5.02
C GLY A 360 -5.37 10.78 -4.63
N ALA A 361 -6.47 10.02 -4.73
CA ALA A 361 -6.48 8.59 -4.46
C ALA A 361 -5.60 7.81 -5.44
N ILE A 362 -5.68 8.09 -6.75
CA ILE A 362 -4.82 7.48 -7.78
C ILE A 362 -3.34 7.79 -7.52
N ALA A 363 -3.04 9.04 -7.17
CA ALA A 363 -1.69 9.48 -6.84
C ALA A 363 -1.11 8.75 -5.61
N GLY A 364 -1.92 8.55 -4.57
CA GLY A 364 -1.51 7.78 -3.41
C GLY A 364 -1.34 6.29 -3.68
N ILE A 365 -2.19 5.69 -4.54
CA ILE A 365 -2.00 4.31 -5.01
C ILE A 365 -0.67 4.19 -5.78
N ALA A 366 -0.35 5.16 -6.65
CA ALA A 366 0.92 5.19 -7.37
C ALA A 366 2.11 5.33 -6.41
N ALA A 367 1.99 6.15 -5.35
CA ALA A 367 3.02 6.27 -4.31
C ALA A 367 3.31 4.94 -3.62
N ALA A 368 2.25 4.20 -3.24
CA ALA A 368 2.38 2.89 -2.63
C ALA A 368 2.99 1.87 -3.60
N ALA A 369 2.56 1.85 -4.87
CA ALA A 369 3.10 0.95 -5.89
C ALA A 369 4.61 1.16 -6.10
N VAL A 370 5.07 2.41 -6.09
CA VAL A 370 6.51 2.71 -6.21
C VAL A 370 7.27 2.28 -4.96
N GLN A 371 6.75 2.54 -3.76
CA GLN A 371 7.41 2.09 -2.53
C GLN A 371 7.50 0.57 -2.44
N SER A 372 6.51 -0.15 -2.99
CA SER A 372 6.44 -1.62 -3.01
C SER A 372 7.58 -2.31 -3.77
N VAL A 373 8.35 -1.57 -4.59
CA VAL A 373 9.59 -2.07 -5.22
C VAL A 373 10.71 -2.31 -4.19
N TRP A 374 10.67 -1.58 -3.06
CA TRP A 374 11.73 -1.65 -2.05
C TRP A 374 11.23 -2.06 -0.65
N ASP A 375 9.93 -2.32 -0.50
CA ASP A 375 9.34 -2.67 0.78
C ASP A 375 8.02 -3.43 0.61
N THR A 376 7.63 -4.16 1.64
CA THR A 376 6.35 -4.88 1.74
C THR A 376 5.38 -4.18 2.69
N ALA A 377 5.42 -2.85 2.71
CA ALA A 377 4.64 -2.03 3.64
C ALA A 377 3.12 -2.19 3.47
N LEU A 378 2.63 -2.57 2.29
CA LEU A 378 1.20 -2.84 2.03
C LEU A 378 0.66 -4.05 2.82
N ARG A 379 1.52 -4.98 3.25
CA ARG A 379 1.14 -6.12 4.10
C ARG A 379 0.75 -5.69 5.52
N THR A 380 1.15 -4.50 5.95
CA THR A 380 0.66 -3.91 7.21
C THR A 380 -0.84 -3.64 7.10
N PRO A 381 -1.70 -4.17 8.00
CA PRO A 381 -3.16 -4.07 7.86
C PRO A 381 -3.68 -2.66 7.68
N ALA A 382 -3.11 -1.68 8.38
CA ALA A 382 -3.50 -0.27 8.24
C ALA A 382 -3.29 0.27 6.81
N ASN A 383 -2.21 -0.16 6.14
CA ASN A 383 -1.90 0.23 4.76
C ASN A 383 -2.81 -0.49 3.77
N GLY A 384 -3.06 -1.78 3.95
CA GLY A 384 -3.98 -2.55 3.12
C GLY A 384 -5.41 -2.01 3.16
N VAL A 385 -5.90 -1.64 4.36
CA VAL A 385 -7.21 -0.99 4.54
C VAL A 385 -7.26 0.35 3.81
N LEU A 386 -6.26 1.21 4.00
CA LEU A 386 -6.20 2.51 3.31
C LEU A 386 -6.15 2.33 1.81
N PHE A 387 -5.33 1.40 1.31
CA PHE A 387 -5.22 1.09 -0.12
C PHE A 387 -6.57 0.63 -0.70
N ALA A 388 -7.29 -0.29 -0.04
CA ALA A 388 -8.60 -0.76 -0.46
C ALA A 388 -9.64 0.36 -0.53
N VAL A 389 -9.65 1.26 0.46
CA VAL A 389 -10.54 2.43 0.48
C VAL A 389 -10.18 3.42 -0.65
N MET A 390 -8.89 3.67 -0.87
CA MET A 390 -8.43 4.56 -1.95
C MET A 390 -8.73 3.97 -3.33
N ALA A 391 -8.57 2.66 -3.52
CA ALA A 391 -8.98 1.98 -4.74
C ALA A 391 -10.50 2.14 -4.96
N ALA A 392 -11.31 2.02 -3.91
CA ALA A 392 -12.74 2.25 -4.00
C ALA A 392 -13.08 3.72 -4.36
N ILE A 393 -12.37 4.71 -3.80
CA ILE A 393 -12.51 6.13 -4.17
C ILE A 393 -12.13 6.33 -5.64
N ALA A 394 -11.05 5.72 -6.10
CA ALA A 394 -10.58 5.85 -7.48
C ALA A 394 -11.56 5.22 -8.50
N LEU A 395 -12.23 4.14 -8.13
CA LEU A 395 -12.98 3.27 -9.04
C LEU A 395 -14.51 3.35 -8.93
N HIS A 396 -15.07 4.05 -7.92
CA HIS A 396 -16.54 4.15 -7.81
C HIS A 396 -17.18 4.86 -9.00
N GLU A 397 -18.37 4.44 -9.36
CA GLU A 397 -19.19 5.07 -10.39
C GLU A 397 -20.31 5.87 -9.68
N PRO A 398 -20.35 7.21 -9.85
CA PRO A 398 -21.45 8.00 -9.33
C PRO A 398 -22.77 7.52 -9.93
N ARG A 399 -23.81 7.39 -9.12
CA ARG A 399 -25.16 7.13 -9.64
C ARG A 399 -25.55 8.31 -10.56
N LYS A 400 -25.92 8.01 -11.81
CA LYS A 400 -26.60 8.98 -12.64
C LYS A 400 -27.90 9.32 -11.92
N GLY A 401 -28.05 10.58 -11.49
CA GLY A 401 -29.27 11.05 -10.86
C GLY A 401 -30.48 10.66 -11.75
N ARG A 402 -31.48 10.04 -11.12
CA ARG A 402 -32.79 9.88 -11.72
C ARG A 402 -33.48 11.22 -11.80
#